data_9e09aa8bdff4fd519bd5fb637504b4a3
#
_entry.id   9e09aa8bdff4fd519bd5fb637504b4a3
#
_cell.length_a   1.000
_cell.length_b   1.000
_cell.length_c   1.000
_cell.angle_alpha   90.00
_cell.angle_beta   90.00
_cell.angle_gamma   90.00
#
_symmetry.space_group_name_H-M   'P 1'
#
loop_
_entity.id
_entity.type
_entity.pdbx_description
1 polymer ?
#
loop_
_entity_poly.entity_id
_entity_poly.type
_entity_poly.pdbx_seq_one_letter_code
_entity_poly.pdbx_strand_id
1 'polypeptide(L)'
;MKNRLNILLGGLGLFALQGCKAPQGGQARQPNVIYVFPDQYRNQAMEFWGQEGFRERVNFRNDPVHTPRLNDFARESMVLTSAMSNCPLSSPHRGSLLTGMYPNKSGVPLNCNSNRPISSLRADVDCVSDVFSGAGYDCAYFGKLHTDFPTPNDPQRPGKYVEDRIPAWDAYTPKERRHGFNYWYSYGTFDEHKNPHYWDTDGKRHDPHEWSPLHEAGKVVSYLRNEGNVRDPKKPFFIMVGMNPPHSPYRSLDDCMEQDFNLYKDRPLDSLLIRPNADPEMAKAESARYYFASVTGVDRAFGQILDALEELGLDENTIIVSDHGETMCSQHTDDPKNSPFSESMNVPFIVRFPGKIKPRLDDLMLSSPDIMPTLLGLAGLSGSIPATVQGHNYAPLFLDEKADVVRPTGALYIQNLDGEKDADGKIRSYFPASRGFKSAHYTLALYIDRDSRKLVKSLLFDDRNDPYQMNNLPLEENKDVVDGLCAEMGKVLKEIDDPWYRERILSDMIPYGE
;
A
#
# COMPACT_ATOMS: atom_id res chain seq x y z
N MET A 1 -66.78 78.21 8.64
CA MET A 1 -66.76 78.57 7.21
C MET A 1 -65.70 77.76 6.52
N LYS A 2 -66.11 77.12 5.47
CA LYS A 2 -65.30 76.44 4.37
C LYS A 2 -64.47 75.20 4.72
N ASN A 3 -65.10 74.10 4.37
CA ASN A 3 -64.51 72.78 4.06
C ASN A 3 -63.38 72.83 3.05
N ARG A 4 -62.37 71.95 3.20
CA ARG A 4 -61.72 71.30 2.10
C ARG A 4 -61.40 69.84 2.42
N LEU A 5 -62.04 69.04 1.64
CA LEU A 5 -61.88 67.59 1.53
C LEU A 5 -60.54 67.28 0.75
N ASN A 6 -59.68 66.48 1.30
CA ASN A 6 -58.58 65.96 0.58
C ASN A 6 -58.71 64.43 0.42
N ILE A 7 -58.84 64.02 -0.80
CA ILE A 7 -58.89 62.63 -1.30
C ILE A 7 -57.50 62.04 -1.22
N LEU A 8 -57.30 60.96 -0.47
CA LEU A 8 -56.08 60.11 -0.58
C LEU A 8 -56.29 59.12 -1.71
N LEU A 9 -55.42 59.21 -2.75
CA LEU A 9 -55.23 58.17 -3.77
C LEU A 9 -54.30 57.09 -3.19
N GLY A 10 -54.82 55.90 -3.11
CA GLY A 10 -54.04 54.72 -2.75
C GLY A 10 -53.16 54.27 -3.90
N GLY A 11 -51.82 54.28 -3.72
CA GLY A 11 -50.88 53.67 -4.62
C GLY A 11 -50.70 52.16 -4.28
N LEU A 12 -51.13 51.27 -5.17
CA LEU A 12 -50.76 49.86 -5.16
C LEU A 12 -49.29 49.73 -5.46
N GLY A 13 -48.49 49.45 -4.42
CA GLY A 13 -47.12 48.99 -4.60
C GLY A 13 -47.08 47.51 -5.01
N LEU A 14 -46.71 47.24 -6.26
CA LEU A 14 -46.31 45.87 -6.68
C LEU A 14 -45.03 45.50 -5.91
N PHE A 15 -45.13 44.62 -4.90
CA PHE A 15 -43.99 43.91 -4.38
C PHE A 15 -43.60 42.83 -5.40
N ALA A 16 -42.51 43.06 -6.17
CA ALA A 16 -41.84 42.03 -6.94
C ALA A 16 -41.20 41.04 -5.94
N LEU A 17 -41.79 39.86 -5.83
CA LEU A 17 -41.16 38.71 -5.19
C LEU A 17 -39.87 38.36 -6.01
N GLN A 18 -38.73 38.85 -5.54
CA GLN A 18 -37.45 38.31 -5.94
C GLN A 18 -37.39 36.86 -5.44
N GLY A 19 -37.67 35.91 -6.32
CA GLY A 19 -37.45 34.51 -6.08
C GLY A 19 -35.96 34.32 -5.74
N CYS A 20 -35.67 33.94 -4.51
CA CYS A 20 -34.37 33.36 -4.16
C CYS A 20 -34.16 32.17 -5.09
N LYS A 21 -33.30 32.33 -6.10
CA LYS A 21 -32.74 31.18 -6.81
C LYS A 21 -32.04 30.34 -5.76
N ALA A 22 -32.55 29.13 -5.52
CA ALA A 22 -31.82 28.10 -4.80
C ALA A 22 -30.41 28.03 -5.43
N PRO A 23 -29.34 27.88 -4.65
CA PRO A 23 -28.02 27.68 -5.22
C PRO A 23 -28.12 26.47 -6.15
N GLN A 24 -27.86 26.68 -7.44
CA GLN A 24 -27.66 25.57 -8.37
C GLN A 24 -26.59 24.70 -7.74
N GLY A 25 -26.93 23.45 -7.46
CA GLY A 25 -26.01 22.47 -6.88
C GLY A 25 -24.74 22.48 -7.72
N GLY A 26 -23.70 23.12 -7.20
CA GLY A 26 -22.37 23.01 -7.77
C GLY A 26 -22.03 21.52 -7.80
N GLN A 27 -21.65 20.97 -8.93
CA GLN A 27 -21.08 19.64 -9.01
C GLN A 27 -20.03 19.55 -7.91
N ALA A 28 -20.20 18.59 -6.98
CA ALA A 28 -19.24 18.39 -5.90
C ALA A 28 -17.86 18.26 -6.51
N ARG A 29 -16.91 19.12 -6.10
CA ARG A 29 -15.54 19.10 -6.61
C ARG A 29 -14.96 17.73 -6.35
N GLN A 30 -14.45 17.07 -7.38
CA GLN A 30 -13.77 15.78 -7.23
C GLN A 30 -12.60 15.93 -6.24
N PRO A 31 -12.40 14.97 -5.32
CA PRO A 31 -11.30 15.04 -4.37
C PRO A 31 -9.96 14.85 -5.04
N ASN A 32 -8.92 15.47 -4.50
CA ASN A 32 -7.56 15.07 -4.78
C ASN A 32 -7.24 13.76 -4.06
N VAL A 33 -6.30 13.00 -4.57
CA VAL A 33 -5.85 11.75 -3.95
C VAL A 33 -4.33 11.73 -3.89
N ILE A 34 -3.76 11.46 -2.71
CA ILE A 34 -2.34 11.18 -2.53
C ILE A 34 -2.21 9.82 -1.84
N TYR A 35 -1.48 8.92 -2.48
CA TYR A 35 -1.15 7.61 -1.96
C TYR A 35 0.35 7.55 -1.65
N VAL A 36 0.72 7.59 -0.36
CA VAL A 36 2.11 7.49 0.09
C VAL A 36 2.34 6.10 0.65
N PHE A 37 3.28 5.36 0.09
CA PHE A 37 3.52 3.97 0.44
C PHE A 37 5.02 3.65 0.53
N PRO A 38 5.60 3.80 1.75
CA PRO A 38 6.97 3.43 2.02
C PRO A 38 7.14 1.91 1.93
N ASP A 39 8.18 1.42 1.25
CA ASP A 39 8.42 -0.02 1.06
C ASP A 39 8.93 -0.66 2.36
N GLN A 40 8.38 -1.82 2.70
CA GLN A 40 8.81 -2.62 3.86
C GLN A 40 8.58 -1.93 5.22
N TYR A 41 7.51 -1.14 5.33
CA TYR A 41 7.11 -0.45 6.55
C TYR A 41 6.13 -1.32 7.36
N ARG A 42 6.60 -1.98 8.42
CA ARG A 42 5.74 -2.87 9.21
C ARG A 42 4.70 -2.12 10.04
N ASN A 43 3.50 -2.65 10.13
CA ASN A 43 2.38 -2.05 10.86
C ASN A 43 2.72 -1.73 12.33
N GLN A 44 3.55 -2.55 12.97
CA GLN A 44 3.94 -2.38 14.36
C GLN A 44 4.92 -1.22 14.58
N ALA A 45 5.56 -0.69 13.51
CA ALA A 45 6.52 0.40 13.60
C ALA A 45 5.85 1.77 13.51
N MET A 46 4.76 1.99 14.26
CA MET A 46 4.08 3.28 14.41
C MET A 46 3.85 3.56 15.90
N GLU A 47 4.30 4.73 16.35
CA GLU A 47 4.28 5.11 17.77
C GLU A 47 2.85 5.22 18.33
N PHE A 48 1.88 5.64 17.53
CA PHE A 48 0.50 5.83 17.99
C PHE A 48 -0.15 4.53 18.51
N TRP A 49 0.28 3.34 18.07
CA TRP A 49 -0.23 2.08 18.62
C TRP A 49 0.02 1.92 20.12
N GLY A 50 1.02 2.63 20.69
CA GLY A 50 1.27 2.66 22.12
C GLY A 50 0.45 3.72 22.88
N GLN A 51 -0.31 4.58 22.20
CA GLN A 51 -1.06 5.68 22.81
C GLN A 51 -2.45 5.25 23.27
N GLU A 52 -3.01 6.02 24.22
CA GLU A 52 -4.39 5.84 24.67
C GLU A 52 -5.37 5.99 23.50
N GLY A 53 -6.40 5.11 23.48
CA GLY A 53 -7.37 5.05 22.39
C GLY A 53 -6.97 4.14 21.22
N PHE A 54 -5.67 3.86 21.04
CA PHE A 54 -5.16 2.94 20.03
C PHE A 54 -4.74 1.60 20.61
N ARG A 55 -3.94 1.62 21.69
CA ARG A 55 -3.36 0.39 22.27
C ARG A 55 -4.41 -0.59 22.80
N GLU A 56 -5.58 -0.10 23.19
CA GLU A 56 -6.70 -0.93 23.69
C GLU A 56 -7.43 -1.69 22.56
N ARG A 57 -7.12 -1.35 21.30
CA ARG A 57 -7.78 -1.90 20.11
C ARG A 57 -6.90 -2.89 19.33
N VAL A 58 -5.67 -3.09 19.79
CA VAL A 58 -4.73 -4.05 19.21
C VAL A 58 -4.21 -4.99 20.29
N ASN A 59 -3.85 -6.22 19.90
CA ASN A 59 -3.35 -7.25 20.79
C ASN A 59 -1.82 -7.43 20.71
N PHE A 60 -1.13 -6.49 20.06
CA PHE A 60 0.32 -6.50 19.92
C PHE A 60 0.96 -5.28 20.59
N ARG A 61 2.24 -5.40 20.91
CA ARG A 61 3.10 -4.31 21.37
C ARG A 61 3.77 -3.67 20.15
N ASN A 62 3.67 -2.34 20.03
CA ASN A 62 4.36 -1.59 18.98
C ASN A 62 5.87 -1.53 19.22
N ASP A 63 6.62 -1.27 18.15
CA ASP A 63 8.03 -0.95 18.24
C ASP A 63 8.25 0.42 18.89
N PRO A 64 9.36 0.62 19.58
CA PRO A 64 9.66 1.87 20.28
C PRO A 64 10.25 2.93 19.31
N VAL A 65 9.55 3.17 18.22
CA VAL A 65 9.88 4.18 17.20
C VAL A 65 9.33 5.54 17.55
N HIS A 66 9.85 6.59 16.91
CA HIS A 66 9.38 7.96 17.05
C HIS A 66 8.77 8.44 15.73
N THR A 67 7.44 8.56 15.71
CA THR A 67 6.66 8.90 14.50
C THR A 67 5.58 9.95 14.81
N PRO A 68 5.97 11.18 15.23
CA PRO A 68 5.03 12.20 15.71
C PRO A 68 4.05 12.68 14.63
N ARG A 69 4.47 12.73 13.35
CA ARG A 69 3.61 13.18 12.26
C ARG A 69 2.50 12.17 11.97
N LEU A 70 2.83 10.87 12.00
CA LEU A 70 1.84 9.80 11.92
C LEU A 70 0.92 9.76 13.14
N ASN A 71 1.42 10.11 14.34
CA ASN A 71 0.58 10.21 15.54
C ASN A 71 -0.53 11.24 15.36
N ASP A 72 -0.19 12.44 14.89
CA ASP A 72 -1.15 13.51 14.67
C ASP A 72 -2.10 13.16 13.54
N PHE A 73 -1.58 12.62 12.43
CA PHE A 73 -2.38 12.20 11.28
C PHE A 73 -3.37 11.08 11.64
N ALA A 74 -2.96 10.09 12.45
CA ALA A 74 -3.81 8.98 12.85
C ALA A 74 -5.02 9.42 13.71
N ARG A 75 -4.84 10.45 14.56
CA ARG A 75 -5.94 11.00 15.38
C ARG A 75 -7.07 11.61 14.56
N GLU A 76 -6.76 12.08 13.36
CA GLU A 76 -7.71 12.71 12.43
C GLU A 76 -8.18 11.76 11.32
N SER A 77 -7.82 10.50 11.40
CA SER A 77 -7.97 9.53 10.32
C SER A 77 -8.80 8.31 10.72
N MET A 78 -9.30 7.58 9.74
CA MET A 78 -9.66 6.18 9.90
C MET A 78 -8.41 5.34 9.78
N VAL A 79 -8.12 4.51 10.79
CA VAL A 79 -6.97 3.62 10.84
C VAL A 79 -7.45 2.19 10.82
N LEU A 80 -7.00 1.38 9.85
CA LEU A 80 -7.28 -0.04 9.81
C LEU A 80 -6.30 -0.80 10.70
N THR A 81 -6.83 -1.67 11.57
CA THR A 81 -6.02 -2.53 12.42
C THR A 81 -5.55 -3.80 11.71
N SER A 82 -6.19 -4.13 10.59
CA SER A 82 -6.10 -5.45 9.94
C SER A 82 -5.98 -5.38 8.41
N ALA A 83 -5.39 -4.31 7.83
CA ALA A 83 -5.09 -4.30 6.41
C ALA A 83 -3.96 -5.29 6.07
N MET A 84 -4.07 -5.96 4.90
CA MET A 84 -3.25 -7.13 4.56
C MET A 84 -2.59 -7.02 3.20
N SER A 85 -1.30 -7.37 3.13
CA SER A 85 -0.62 -7.73 1.90
C SER A 85 -0.81 -9.22 1.62
N ASN A 86 -1.51 -9.57 0.55
CA ASN A 86 -1.76 -10.97 0.17
C ASN A 86 -0.52 -11.70 -0.31
N CYS A 87 0.41 -10.98 -0.92
CA CYS A 87 1.72 -11.48 -1.31
C CYS A 87 2.75 -10.46 -0.84
N PRO A 88 3.31 -10.63 0.38
CA PRO A 88 4.15 -9.61 1.01
C PRO A 88 5.56 -9.56 0.39
N LEU A 89 5.60 -9.22 -0.89
CA LEU A 89 6.76 -8.94 -1.73
C LEU A 89 6.50 -7.66 -2.53
N SER A 90 7.52 -6.84 -2.74
CA SER A 90 7.40 -5.52 -3.36
C SER A 90 6.67 -5.53 -4.70
N SER A 91 7.17 -6.27 -5.72
CA SER A 91 6.55 -6.23 -7.05
C SER A 91 5.14 -6.81 -7.08
N PRO A 92 4.86 -8.00 -6.50
CA PRO A 92 3.51 -8.56 -6.45
C PRO A 92 2.50 -7.67 -5.73
N HIS A 93 2.88 -7.10 -4.59
CA HIS A 93 2.02 -6.17 -3.84
C HIS A 93 1.70 -4.93 -4.66
N ARG A 94 2.73 -4.30 -5.27
CA ARG A 94 2.57 -3.11 -6.12
C ARG A 94 1.72 -3.39 -7.36
N GLY A 95 1.91 -4.56 -7.98
CA GLY A 95 1.06 -5.01 -9.08
C GLY A 95 -0.41 -5.12 -8.66
N SER A 96 -0.67 -5.69 -7.48
CA SER A 96 -2.04 -5.80 -6.92
C SER A 96 -2.64 -4.45 -6.58
N LEU A 97 -1.86 -3.55 -5.96
CA LEU A 97 -2.25 -2.18 -5.63
C LEU A 97 -2.65 -1.37 -6.87
N LEU A 98 -1.85 -1.45 -7.93
CA LEU A 98 -2.08 -0.67 -9.14
C LEU A 98 -3.28 -1.16 -9.95
N THR A 99 -3.52 -2.48 -9.98
CA THR A 99 -4.51 -3.09 -10.90
C THR A 99 -5.79 -3.57 -10.22
N GLY A 100 -5.83 -3.66 -8.90
CA GLY A 100 -6.91 -4.32 -8.19
C GLY A 100 -6.97 -5.84 -8.43
N MET A 101 -5.88 -6.45 -8.91
CA MET A 101 -5.80 -7.88 -9.23
C MET A 101 -4.83 -8.61 -8.33
N TYR A 102 -5.04 -9.90 -8.11
CA TYR A 102 -4.04 -10.75 -7.46
C TYR A 102 -2.80 -10.94 -8.35
N PRO A 103 -1.63 -11.30 -7.76
CA PRO A 103 -0.33 -11.32 -8.46
C PRO A 103 -0.32 -12.09 -9.78
N ASN A 104 -1.03 -13.21 -9.84
CA ASN A 104 -1.09 -14.06 -11.03
C ASN A 104 -1.83 -13.40 -12.22
N LYS A 105 -2.79 -12.53 -11.93
CA LYS A 105 -3.59 -11.81 -12.95
C LYS A 105 -2.99 -10.46 -13.29
N SER A 106 -2.34 -9.78 -12.36
CA SER A 106 -1.65 -8.51 -12.62
C SER A 106 -0.43 -8.68 -13.54
N GLY A 107 0.09 -9.90 -13.67
CA GLY A 107 1.32 -10.22 -14.41
C GLY A 107 2.59 -10.11 -13.56
N VAL A 108 2.46 -9.94 -12.23
CA VAL A 108 3.59 -9.78 -11.32
C VAL A 108 3.58 -10.85 -10.23
N PRO A 109 3.75 -12.15 -10.58
CA PRO A 109 3.73 -13.24 -9.62
C PRO A 109 4.97 -13.29 -8.70
N LEU A 110 6.08 -12.65 -9.09
CA LEU A 110 7.37 -12.61 -8.40
C LEU A 110 7.94 -11.20 -8.43
N ASN A 111 8.96 -10.93 -7.61
CA ASN A 111 9.73 -9.68 -7.76
C ASN A 111 10.36 -9.59 -9.16
N CYS A 112 10.24 -8.43 -9.79
CA CYS A 112 10.76 -8.17 -11.12
C CYS A 112 12.30 -8.11 -11.10
N ASN A 113 12.94 -8.87 -11.99
CA ASN A 113 14.34 -8.73 -12.33
C ASN A 113 14.61 -9.34 -13.72
N SER A 114 15.79 -9.09 -14.29
CA SER A 114 16.10 -9.48 -15.66
C SER A 114 16.14 -11.01 -15.91
N ASN A 115 16.08 -11.83 -14.87
CA ASN A 115 15.96 -13.29 -15.01
C ASN A 115 14.51 -13.80 -14.93
N ARG A 116 13.52 -12.91 -14.67
CA ARG A 116 12.10 -13.25 -14.49
C ARG A 116 11.20 -12.58 -15.53
N PRO A 117 11.31 -12.90 -16.83
CA PRO A 117 10.49 -12.29 -17.89
C PRO A 117 8.99 -12.54 -17.73
N ILE A 118 8.61 -13.52 -16.89
CA ILE A 118 7.22 -13.81 -16.53
C ILE A 118 6.64 -12.81 -15.52
N SER A 119 7.47 -11.96 -14.91
CA SER A 119 7.05 -11.02 -13.87
C SER A 119 7.25 -9.60 -14.38
N SER A 120 6.18 -9.02 -14.90
CA SER A 120 6.08 -7.62 -15.32
C SER A 120 4.62 -7.22 -15.36
N LEU A 121 4.32 -6.01 -14.90
CA LEU A 121 2.97 -5.48 -14.96
C LEU A 121 2.43 -5.54 -16.40
N ARG A 122 1.22 -6.07 -16.54
CA ARG A 122 0.59 -6.19 -17.86
C ARG A 122 0.31 -4.81 -18.46
N ALA A 123 0.61 -4.65 -19.74
CA ALA A 123 0.35 -3.41 -20.48
C ALA A 123 -1.11 -3.31 -20.99
N ASP A 124 -1.85 -4.42 -20.98
CA ASP A 124 -3.22 -4.54 -21.51
C ASP A 124 -4.30 -4.48 -20.42
N VAL A 125 -3.96 -4.01 -19.23
CA VAL A 125 -4.89 -3.81 -18.10
C VAL A 125 -4.90 -2.37 -17.66
N ASP A 126 -6.05 -1.89 -17.24
CA ASP A 126 -6.16 -0.55 -16.65
C ASP A 126 -5.63 -0.57 -15.22
N CYS A 127 -4.71 0.32 -14.93
CA CYS A 127 -4.28 0.65 -13.58
C CYS A 127 -5.16 1.75 -12.97
N VAL A 128 -5.08 1.92 -11.67
CA VAL A 128 -5.79 2.97 -10.94
C VAL A 128 -5.56 4.37 -11.55
N SER A 129 -4.34 4.63 -12.01
CA SER A 129 -3.96 5.89 -12.67
C SER A 129 -4.56 6.06 -14.06
N ASP A 130 -4.79 4.97 -14.81
CA ASP A 130 -5.51 5.05 -16.09
C ASP A 130 -6.95 5.50 -15.87
N VAL A 131 -7.62 4.97 -14.84
CA VAL A 131 -9.00 5.35 -14.50
C VAL A 131 -9.07 6.79 -14.02
N PHE A 132 -8.15 7.23 -13.14
CA PHE A 132 -8.09 8.62 -12.69
C PHE A 132 -7.81 9.57 -13.85
N SER A 133 -6.84 9.25 -14.70
CA SER A 133 -6.51 10.04 -15.89
C SER A 133 -7.69 10.14 -16.85
N GLY A 134 -8.39 9.03 -17.11
CA GLY A 134 -9.62 8.99 -17.89
C GLY A 134 -10.77 9.83 -17.30
N ALA A 135 -10.79 9.99 -15.96
CA ALA A 135 -11.73 10.85 -15.24
C ALA A 135 -11.30 12.34 -15.17
N GLY A 136 -10.20 12.70 -15.83
CA GLY A 136 -9.72 14.08 -15.96
C GLY A 136 -8.77 14.55 -14.87
N TYR A 137 -8.20 13.64 -14.06
CA TYR A 137 -7.17 13.97 -13.09
C TYR A 137 -5.80 14.20 -13.75
N ASP A 138 -5.00 15.07 -13.16
CA ASP A 138 -3.56 15.08 -13.37
C ASP A 138 -2.92 14.01 -12.47
N CYS A 139 -2.27 13.02 -13.10
CA CYS A 139 -1.72 11.86 -12.42
C CYS A 139 -0.19 11.94 -12.32
N ALA A 140 0.36 11.82 -11.11
CA ALA A 140 1.80 11.91 -10.87
C ALA A 140 2.33 10.70 -10.10
N TYR A 141 3.52 10.23 -10.46
CA TYR A 141 4.23 9.16 -9.76
C TYR A 141 5.61 9.63 -9.31
N PHE A 142 5.96 9.32 -8.05
CA PHE A 142 7.26 9.64 -7.45
C PHE A 142 7.88 8.40 -6.80
N GLY A 143 9.19 8.24 -6.91
CA GLY A 143 9.97 7.22 -6.21
C GLY A 143 9.94 5.84 -6.86
N LYS A 144 10.04 4.79 -6.06
CA LYS A 144 10.17 3.39 -6.49
C LYS A 144 8.89 2.85 -7.13
N LEU A 145 9.01 2.26 -8.33
CA LEU A 145 7.92 1.56 -9.02
C LEU A 145 7.98 0.03 -8.85
N HIS A 146 9.06 -0.59 -9.27
CA HIS A 146 9.39 -2.03 -9.17
C HIS A 146 8.33 -2.99 -9.72
N THR A 147 7.63 -2.63 -10.77
CA THR A 147 6.63 -3.49 -11.43
C THR A 147 6.99 -3.87 -12.86
N ASP A 148 8.07 -3.31 -13.41
CA ASP A 148 8.52 -3.60 -14.76
C ASP A 148 9.66 -4.62 -14.77
N PHE A 149 9.63 -5.50 -15.76
CA PHE A 149 10.75 -6.38 -16.10
C PHE A 149 11.90 -5.53 -16.67
N PRO A 150 13.09 -5.54 -16.05
CA PRO A 150 14.24 -4.80 -16.56
C PRO A 150 14.65 -5.28 -17.95
N THR A 151 14.78 -4.35 -18.88
CA THR A 151 15.23 -4.57 -20.24
C THR A 151 16.47 -3.71 -20.54
N PRO A 152 17.27 -4.02 -21.59
CA PRO A 152 18.45 -3.21 -21.95
C PRO A 152 18.02 -1.90 -22.66
N ASN A 153 17.26 -1.04 -21.96
CA ASN A 153 16.66 0.19 -22.47
C ASN A 153 17.11 1.45 -21.70
N ASP A 154 18.28 1.42 -21.05
CA ASP A 154 18.83 2.58 -20.35
C ASP A 154 18.94 3.77 -21.34
N PRO A 155 18.23 4.91 -21.09
CA PRO A 155 18.26 6.05 -21.99
C PRO A 155 19.65 6.68 -22.17
N GLN A 156 20.54 6.52 -21.18
CA GLN A 156 21.91 7.05 -21.23
C GLN A 156 22.90 6.08 -21.86
N ARG A 157 22.58 4.78 -21.86
CA ARG A 157 23.44 3.69 -22.39
C ARG A 157 22.63 2.78 -23.31
N PRO A 158 22.27 3.19 -24.54
CA PRO A 158 21.42 2.40 -25.43
C PRO A 158 21.89 0.94 -25.59
N GLY A 159 20.95 0.01 -25.41
CA GLY A 159 21.25 -1.42 -25.47
C GLY A 159 21.87 -2.02 -24.19
N LYS A 160 21.90 -1.26 -23.09
CA LYS A 160 22.35 -1.72 -21.77
C LYS A 160 21.20 -1.68 -20.75
N TYR A 161 21.31 -2.54 -19.72
CA TYR A 161 20.49 -2.41 -18.52
C TYR A 161 20.89 -1.14 -17.74
N VAL A 162 19.99 -0.65 -16.91
CA VAL A 162 20.23 0.49 -16.02
C VAL A 162 21.39 0.24 -15.06
N GLU A 163 21.55 -1.00 -14.60
CA GLU A 163 22.64 -1.45 -13.74
C GLU A 163 23.45 -2.56 -14.41
N ASP A 164 24.72 -2.70 -14.02
CA ASP A 164 25.63 -3.65 -14.65
C ASP A 164 25.57 -5.05 -14.01
N ARG A 165 24.98 -5.20 -12.82
CA ARG A 165 24.82 -6.51 -12.18
C ARG A 165 23.81 -7.40 -12.93
N ILE A 166 24.02 -8.71 -12.89
CA ILE A 166 23.09 -9.69 -13.45
C ILE A 166 22.70 -10.69 -12.34
N PRO A 167 21.40 -10.90 -12.08
CA PRO A 167 20.27 -10.24 -12.74
C PRO A 167 20.19 -8.75 -12.43
N ALA A 168 19.82 -7.94 -13.42
CA ALA A 168 19.47 -6.57 -13.21
C ALA A 168 18.12 -6.49 -12.49
N TRP A 169 18.03 -5.62 -11.49
CA TRP A 169 16.79 -5.40 -10.72
C TRP A 169 16.12 -4.08 -11.07
N ASP A 170 16.93 -3.07 -11.28
CA ASP A 170 16.41 -1.75 -11.62
C ASP A 170 15.99 -1.67 -13.10
N ALA A 171 14.95 -0.87 -13.36
CA ALA A 171 14.35 -0.72 -14.67
C ALA A 171 14.02 0.74 -14.98
N TYR A 172 14.35 1.18 -16.18
CA TYR A 172 13.75 2.37 -16.75
C TYR A 172 12.36 2.04 -17.32
N THR A 173 11.35 2.78 -16.87
CA THR A 173 9.96 2.65 -17.35
C THR A 173 9.71 3.66 -18.47
N PRO A 174 9.60 3.23 -19.73
CA PRO A 174 9.33 4.13 -20.85
C PRO A 174 7.90 4.66 -20.80
N LYS A 175 7.64 5.76 -21.50
CA LYS A 175 6.39 6.53 -21.38
C LYS A 175 5.13 5.71 -21.64
N GLU A 176 5.19 4.78 -22.58
CA GLU A 176 4.08 3.89 -22.96
C GLU A 176 3.71 2.84 -21.89
N ARG A 177 4.55 2.70 -20.86
CA ARG A 177 4.32 1.77 -19.74
C ARG A 177 3.93 2.46 -18.44
N ARG A 178 3.72 3.78 -18.46
CA ARG A 178 3.45 4.58 -17.26
C ARG A 178 1.98 4.64 -16.86
N HIS A 179 1.09 3.88 -17.51
CA HIS A 179 -0.31 3.67 -17.11
C HIS A 179 -1.04 4.94 -16.66
N GLY A 180 -1.21 5.93 -17.55
CA GLY A 180 -1.96 7.15 -17.26
C GLY A 180 -1.23 8.20 -16.41
N PHE A 181 -0.05 7.94 -15.86
CA PHE A 181 0.76 8.95 -15.19
C PHE A 181 1.36 9.92 -16.20
N ASN A 182 0.96 11.20 -16.15
CA ASN A 182 1.42 12.27 -17.02
C ASN A 182 2.59 13.08 -16.42
N TYR A 183 2.78 13.03 -15.10
CA TYR A 183 4.00 13.51 -14.44
C TYR A 183 4.75 12.33 -13.83
N TRP A 184 6.07 12.27 -14.08
CA TRP A 184 6.89 11.13 -13.73
C TRP A 184 8.20 11.56 -13.10
N TYR A 185 8.54 11.00 -11.95
CA TYR A 185 9.82 11.17 -11.29
C TYR A 185 10.14 9.89 -10.50
N SER A 186 10.64 8.86 -11.19
CA SER A 186 10.63 7.50 -10.67
C SER A 186 11.80 6.66 -11.19
N TYR A 187 12.00 5.52 -10.56
CA TYR A 187 12.94 4.45 -10.92
C TYR A 187 12.29 3.09 -10.67
N GLY A 188 12.92 2.00 -11.11
CA GLY A 188 12.43 0.65 -10.84
C GLY A 188 12.61 0.28 -9.38
N THR A 189 13.80 -0.21 -9.01
CA THR A 189 14.21 -0.48 -7.62
C THR A 189 15.71 -0.31 -7.47
N PHE A 190 16.12 0.52 -6.51
CA PHE A 190 17.52 0.86 -6.28
C PHE A 190 17.75 1.15 -4.78
N ASP A 191 18.72 0.48 -4.17
CA ASP A 191 18.90 0.45 -2.72
C ASP A 191 20.04 1.36 -2.22
N GLU A 192 20.37 2.41 -2.96
CA GLU A 192 21.30 3.48 -2.57
C GLU A 192 20.51 4.67 -2.01
N HIS A 193 20.18 4.63 -0.72
CA HIS A 193 19.18 5.52 -0.13
C HIS A 193 19.60 7.00 -0.09
N LYS A 194 20.91 7.31 -0.05
CA LYS A 194 21.44 8.69 -0.08
C LYS A 194 21.99 9.12 -1.44
N ASN A 195 22.08 8.18 -2.39
CA ASN A 195 22.50 8.48 -3.75
C ASN A 195 21.50 7.84 -4.74
N PRO A 196 20.19 8.12 -4.60
CA PRO A 196 19.19 7.59 -5.50
C PRO A 196 19.33 8.20 -6.89
N HIS A 197 18.68 7.58 -7.87
CA HIS A 197 18.50 8.19 -9.18
C HIS A 197 17.03 8.12 -9.59
N TYR A 198 16.65 9.01 -10.49
CA TYR A 198 15.29 9.10 -11.00
C TYR A 198 15.32 9.47 -12.48
N TRP A 199 14.31 9.03 -13.21
CA TRP A 199 13.99 9.58 -14.53
C TRP A 199 12.75 10.45 -14.42
N ASP A 200 12.82 11.64 -15.02
CA ASP A 200 11.68 12.55 -15.10
C ASP A 200 10.72 12.20 -16.24
N THR A 201 9.72 13.05 -16.41
CA THR A 201 8.68 12.89 -17.44
C THR A 201 9.27 12.75 -18.85
N ASP A 202 10.35 13.46 -19.14
CA ASP A 202 11.00 13.47 -20.45
C ASP A 202 12.07 12.38 -20.60
N GLY A 203 12.29 11.57 -19.57
CA GLY A 203 13.29 10.49 -19.54
C GLY A 203 14.70 10.98 -19.24
N LYS A 204 14.85 12.20 -18.74
CA LYS A 204 16.13 12.71 -18.25
C LYS A 204 16.42 12.11 -16.86
N ARG A 205 17.65 11.61 -16.67
CA ARG A 205 18.12 11.09 -15.39
C ARG A 205 18.56 12.23 -14.46
N HIS A 206 18.23 12.07 -13.18
CA HIS A 206 18.63 12.90 -12.07
C HIS A 206 19.28 12.02 -11.01
N ASP A 207 20.43 12.43 -10.51
CA ASP A 207 21.23 11.72 -9.49
C ASP A 207 21.42 12.64 -8.27
N PRO A 208 20.41 12.86 -7.42
CA PRO A 208 20.55 13.69 -6.24
C PRO A 208 21.40 12.98 -5.17
N HIS A 209 22.15 13.78 -4.38
CA HIS A 209 22.90 13.31 -3.23
C HIS A 209 22.15 13.66 -1.93
N GLU A 210 20.94 13.15 -1.83
CA GLU A 210 20.01 13.37 -0.74
C GLU A 210 19.37 12.06 -0.32
N TRP A 211 18.96 11.96 0.93
CA TRP A 211 18.20 10.78 1.38
C TRP A 211 16.84 10.72 0.66
N SER A 212 16.56 9.60 0.00
CA SER A 212 15.48 9.48 -1.01
C SER A 212 14.10 9.90 -0.52
N PRO A 213 13.60 9.57 0.70
CA PRO A 213 12.29 10.02 1.15
C PRO A 213 12.14 11.53 1.28
N LEU A 214 13.19 12.23 1.78
CA LEU A 214 13.16 13.70 1.90
C LEU A 214 13.21 14.36 0.52
N HIS A 215 14.02 13.82 -0.38
CA HIS A 215 14.08 14.29 -1.77
C HIS A 215 12.73 14.10 -2.48
N GLU A 216 12.14 12.92 -2.36
CA GLU A 216 10.84 12.59 -2.95
C GLU A 216 9.73 13.49 -2.39
N ALA A 217 9.68 13.68 -1.07
CA ALA A 217 8.75 14.62 -0.43
C ALA A 217 8.93 16.05 -0.97
N GLY A 218 10.18 16.54 -1.13
CA GLY A 218 10.48 17.83 -1.74
C GLY A 218 9.95 17.94 -3.17
N LYS A 219 10.05 16.88 -3.98
CA LYS A 219 9.49 16.83 -5.34
C LYS A 219 7.96 16.86 -5.35
N VAL A 220 7.33 16.14 -4.43
CA VAL A 220 5.87 16.20 -4.24
C VAL A 220 5.44 17.60 -3.84
N VAL A 221 6.13 18.26 -2.91
CA VAL A 221 5.85 19.65 -2.50
C VAL A 221 5.97 20.61 -3.68
N SER A 222 7.04 20.51 -4.50
CA SER A 222 7.19 21.31 -5.73
C SER A 222 6.03 21.08 -6.71
N TYR A 223 5.59 19.83 -6.87
CA TYR A 223 4.43 19.50 -7.71
C TYR A 223 3.13 20.10 -7.16
N LEU A 224 2.89 20.00 -5.86
CA LEU A 224 1.72 20.58 -5.19
C LEU A 224 1.67 22.10 -5.35
N ARG A 225 2.81 22.79 -5.21
CA ARG A 225 2.98 24.23 -5.46
C ARG A 225 2.91 24.60 -6.93
N ASN A 226 2.85 23.60 -7.82
CA ASN A 226 2.84 23.77 -9.27
C ASN A 226 4.05 24.56 -9.81
N GLU A 227 5.23 24.32 -9.22
CA GLU A 227 6.48 24.93 -9.67
C GLU A 227 6.77 24.48 -11.11
N GLY A 228 7.08 25.43 -11.98
CA GLY A 228 7.27 25.15 -13.41
C GLY A 228 5.99 24.91 -14.21
N ASN A 229 4.80 25.12 -13.61
CA ASN A 229 3.49 24.89 -14.26
C ASN A 229 3.32 23.46 -14.80
N VAL A 230 3.70 22.47 -13.99
CA VAL A 230 3.74 21.04 -14.37
C VAL A 230 2.37 20.35 -14.33
N ARG A 231 1.34 20.99 -13.76
CA ARG A 231 -0.04 20.49 -13.70
C ARG A 231 -1.06 21.60 -13.95
N ASP A 232 -2.27 21.23 -14.31
CA ASP A 232 -3.40 22.15 -14.39
C ASP A 232 -4.00 22.38 -13.00
N PRO A 233 -3.91 23.60 -12.41
CA PRO A 233 -4.44 23.86 -11.07
C PRO A 233 -5.97 23.78 -10.97
N LYS A 234 -6.68 23.68 -12.11
CA LYS A 234 -8.15 23.54 -12.15
C LYS A 234 -8.59 22.09 -12.08
N LYS A 235 -7.70 21.14 -12.35
CA LYS A 235 -7.97 19.71 -12.27
C LYS A 235 -7.69 19.16 -10.89
N PRO A 236 -8.41 18.12 -10.45
CA PRO A 236 -7.97 17.32 -9.32
C PRO A 236 -6.70 16.56 -9.70
N PHE A 237 -5.93 16.15 -8.70
CA PHE A 237 -4.74 15.33 -8.92
C PHE A 237 -4.84 13.97 -8.23
N PHE A 238 -4.20 12.98 -8.84
CA PHE A 238 -3.90 11.69 -8.25
C PHE A 238 -2.38 11.52 -8.18
N ILE A 239 -1.83 11.42 -6.97
CA ILE A 239 -0.39 11.29 -6.73
C ILE A 239 -0.12 9.96 -6.06
N MET A 240 0.88 9.22 -6.56
CA MET A 240 1.48 8.08 -5.87
C MET A 240 2.93 8.36 -5.52
N VAL A 241 3.31 8.06 -4.27
CA VAL A 241 4.67 8.28 -3.75
C VAL A 241 5.18 6.97 -3.16
N GLY A 242 6.00 6.26 -3.92
CA GLY A 242 6.62 4.99 -3.51
C GLY A 242 8.00 5.22 -2.90
N MET A 243 8.07 5.51 -1.60
CA MET A 243 9.36 5.67 -0.92
C MET A 243 10.05 4.31 -0.78
N ASN A 244 11.36 4.20 -1.11
CA ASN A 244 12.08 2.95 -0.90
C ASN A 244 12.35 2.68 0.59
N PRO A 245 12.91 3.59 1.40
CA PRO A 245 12.99 3.40 2.85
C PRO A 245 11.59 3.26 3.50
N PRO A 246 11.49 2.44 4.57
CA PRO A 246 12.55 1.79 5.31
C PRO A 246 13.00 0.41 4.77
N HIS A 247 12.84 0.11 3.46
CA HIS A 247 13.41 -1.09 2.83
C HIS A 247 14.93 -1.19 3.10
N SER A 248 15.43 -2.42 3.17
CA SER A 248 16.89 -2.67 3.24
C SER A 248 17.66 -2.00 2.08
N PRO A 249 18.96 -1.65 2.26
CA PRO A 249 19.78 -1.93 3.44
C PRO A 249 19.47 -1.02 4.63
N TYR A 250 19.80 -1.49 5.83
CA TYR A 250 19.78 -0.75 7.07
C TYR A 250 21.00 -1.15 7.92
N ARG A 251 22.22 -0.80 7.44
CA ARG A 251 23.51 -1.25 7.96
C ARG A 251 24.40 -0.12 8.41
N SER A 252 24.15 1.09 7.92
CA SER A 252 25.01 2.24 8.15
C SER A 252 24.22 3.55 8.09
N LEU A 253 24.93 4.66 8.34
CA LEU A 253 24.36 6.00 8.16
C LEU A 253 24.09 6.37 6.69
N ASP A 254 24.47 5.52 5.73
CA ASP A 254 24.07 5.71 4.32
C ASP A 254 22.59 5.35 4.10
N ASP A 255 22.01 4.60 5.04
CA ASP A 255 20.65 4.06 4.90
C ASP A 255 19.59 4.92 5.63
N CYS A 256 20.01 5.83 6.51
CA CYS A 256 19.12 6.70 7.28
C CYS A 256 19.75 8.06 7.56
N MET A 257 18.96 8.98 8.13
CA MET A 257 19.46 10.27 8.56
C MET A 257 20.13 10.15 9.94
N GLU A 258 21.32 10.77 10.09
CA GLU A 258 22.09 10.74 11.34
C GLU A 258 21.29 11.29 12.54
N GLN A 259 20.53 12.36 12.34
CA GLN A 259 19.68 12.93 13.39
C GLN A 259 18.63 11.94 13.91
N ASP A 260 18.09 11.08 13.04
CA ASP A 260 17.12 10.05 13.41
C ASP A 260 17.81 8.86 14.08
N PHE A 261 18.97 8.46 13.57
CA PHE A 261 19.80 7.42 14.18
C PHE A 261 20.22 7.78 15.62
N ASN A 262 20.48 9.05 15.90
CA ASN A 262 20.84 9.52 17.24
C ASN A 262 19.77 9.26 18.31
N LEU A 263 18.50 9.00 17.92
CA LEU A 263 17.43 8.60 18.84
C LEU A 263 17.56 7.14 19.32
N TYR A 264 18.33 6.32 18.61
CA TYR A 264 18.39 4.87 18.82
C TYR A 264 19.80 4.33 19.10
N LYS A 265 20.87 5.05 18.74
CA LYS A 265 22.26 4.58 18.74
C LYS A 265 22.75 4.05 20.07
N ASP A 266 22.36 4.71 21.17
CA ASP A 266 22.83 4.39 22.52
C ASP A 266 21.84 3.55 23.33
N ARG A 267 20.70 3.17 22.73
CA ARG A 267 19.70 2.34 23.41
C ARG A 267 20.12 0.88 23.38
N PRO A 268 19.97 0.14 24.49
CA PRO A 268 20.18 -1.32 24.50
C PRO A 268 19.26 -2.02 23.48
N LEU A 269 19.73 -3.09 22.84
CA LEU A 269 18.94 -3.82 21.83
C LEU A 269 17.65 -4.42 22.38
N ASP A 270 17.68 -4.91 23.60
CA ASP A 270 16.49 -5.42 24.31
C ASP A 270 15.45 -4.33 24.59
N SER A 271 15.86 -3.06 24.62
CA SER A 271 14.95 -1.92 24.70
C SER A 271 14.39 -1.46 23.33
N LEU A 272 14.94 -1.96 22.25
CA LEU A 272 14.49 -1.73 20.87
C LEU A 272 13.67 -2.93 20.35
N LEU A 273 14.14 -4.14 20.57
CA LEU A 273 13.51 -5.39 20.17
C LEU A 273 12.60 -5.93 21.29
N ILE A 274 11.61 -5.13 21.67
CA ILE A 274 10.78 -5.33 22.88
C ILE A 274 9.62 -6.31 22.70
N ARG A 275 9.37 -6.75 21.48
CA ARG A 275 8.26 -7.67 21.20
C ARG A 275 8.62 -9.09 21.67
N PRO A 276 7.69 -9.88 22.24
CA PRO A 276 7.98 -11.22 22.75
C PRO A 276 8.59 -12.19 21.75
N ASN A 277 8.29 -12.02 20.45
CA ASN A 277 8.83 -12.84 19.37
C ASN A 277 10.08 -12.25 18.69
N ALA A 278 10.60 -11.13 19.19
CA ALA A 278 11.83 -10.54 18.70
C ALA A 278 13.04 -11.17 19.40
N ASP A 279 14.14 -11.35 18.65
CA ASP A 279 15.36 -11.95 19.15
C ASP A 279 16.54 -10.96 19.05
N PRO A 280 16.97 -10.37 20.17
CA PRO A 280 18.10 -9.43 20.19
C PRO A 280 19.47 -10.12 19.97
N GLU A 281 19.54 -11.46 20.04
CA GLU A 281 20.76 -12.24 19.81
C GLU A 281 21.01 -12.57 18.32
N MET A 282 20.05 -12.26 17.43
CA MET A 282 20.25 -12.46 16.00
C MET A 282 21.41 -11.60 15.47
N ALA A 283 22.20 -12.16 14.55
CA ALA A 283 23.33 -11.46 13.93
C ALA A 283 22.94 -10.11 13.27
N LYS A 284 21.68 -9.98 12.82
CA LYS A 284 21.13 -8.75 12.25
C LYS A 284 20.49 -7.79 13.24
N ALA A 285 20.52 -8.08 14.56
CA ALA A 285 19.79 -7.29 15.57
C ALA A 285 20.21 -5.80 15.58
N GLU A 286 21.49 -5.49 15.36
CA GLU A 286 21.98 -4.11 15.23
C GLU A 286 21.31 -3.32 14.11
N SER A 287 20.80 -3.99 13.08
CA SER A 287 20.06 -3.35 11.98
C SER A 287 18.76 -2.68 12.45
N ALA A 288 18.20 -3.07 13.60
CA ALA A 288 17.01 -2.46 14.16
C ALA A 288 17.18 -0.95 14.41
N ARG A 289 18.40 -0.49 14.78
CA ARG A 289 18.69 0.93 15.00
C ARG A 289 18.52 1.75 13.73
N TYR A 290 19.05 1.24 12.62
CA TYR A 290 19.01 1.90 11.32
C TYR A 290 17.59 1.81 10.70
N TYR A 291 16.92 0.68 10.90
CA TYR A 291 15.54 0.50 10.46
C TYR A 291 14.60 1.49 11.18
N PHE A 292 14.68 1.60 12.52
CA PHE A 292 13.85 2.55 13.27
C PHE A 292 14.20 4.01 12.97
N ALA A 293 15.47 4.31 12.74
CA ALA A 293 15.89 5.62 12.26
C ALA A 293 15.30 5.95 10.89
N SER A 294 15.28 4.97 9.99
CA SER A 294 14.68 5.11 8.66
C SER A 294 13.16 5.33 8.76
N VAL A 295 12.47 4.59 9.63
CA VAL A 295 11.04 4.78 9.95
C VAL A 295 10.77 6.21 10.42
N THR A 296 11.57 6.73 11.37
CA THR A 296 11.44 8.12 11.85
C THR A 296 11.69 9.15 10.74
N GLY A 297 12.65 8.89 9.88
CA GLY A 297 12.93 9.77 8.74
C GLY A 297 11.79 9.78 7.71
N VAL A 298 11.15 8.64 7.46
CA VAL A 298 9.96 8.53 6.59
C VAL A 298 8.78 9.32 7.19
N ASP A 299 8.57 9.24 8.50
CA ASP A 299 7.56 10.04 9.20
C ASP A 299 7.78 11.56 8.97
N ARG A 300 9.04 12.01 9.01
CA ARG A 300 9.41 13.40 8.73
C ARG A 300 9.14 13.78 7.27
N ALA A 301 9.50 12.92 6.32
CA ALA A 301 9.25 13.15 4.90
C ALA A 301 7.74 13.23 4.61
N PHE A 302 6.96 12.35 5.23
CA PHE A 302 5.51 12.39 5.18
C PHE A 302 4.95 13.70 5.76
N GLY A 303 5.50 14.15 6.91
CA GLY A 303 5.16 15.43 7.51
C GLY A 303 5.33 16.62 6.57
N GLN A 304 6.39 16.67 5.75
CA GLN A 304 6.58 17.74 4.76
C GLN A 304 5.47 17.79 3.71
N ILE A 305 4.95 16.63 3.30
CA ILE A 305 3.82 16.55 2.37
C ILE A 305 2.56 17.08 3.03
N LEU A 306 2.30 16.70 4.29
CA LEU A 306 1.14 17.18 5.05
C LEU A 306 1.19 18.71 5.23
N ASP A 307 2.34 19.26 5.64
CA ASP A 307 2.53 20.70 5.84
C ASP A 307 2.25 21.48 4.54
N ALA A 308 2.72 20.96 3.41
CA ALA A 308 2.47 21.60 2.11
C ALA A 308 0.99 21.56 1.70
N LEU A 309 0.29 20.46 1.99
CA LEU A 309 -1.16 20.36 1.74
C LEU A 309 -1.93 21.38 2.57
N GLU A 310 -1.61 21.51 3.85
CA GLU A 310 -2.21 22.49 4.76
C GLU A 310 -1.91 23.93 4.31
N GLU A 311 -0.63 24.25 4.04
CA GLU A 311 -0.19 25.56 3.56
C GLU A 311 -0.96 26.00 2.29
N LEU A 312 -1.26 25.05 1.40
CA LEU A 312 -1.94 25.30 0.14
C LEU A 312 -3.47 25.19 0.24
N GLY A 313 -4.04 24.86 1.41
CA GLY A 313 -5.47 24.62 1.61
C GLY A 313 -6.01 23.47 0.79
N LEU A 314 -5.19 22.43 0.58
CA LEU A 314 -5.54 21.21 -0.18
C LEU A 314 -5.88 20.02 0.73
N ASP A 315 -5.56 20.11 2.01
CA ASP A 315 -5.64 19.04 3.00
C ASP A 315 -7.08 18.57 3.27
N GLU A 316 -8.08 19.44 3.15
CA GLU A 316 -9.49 19.11 3.37
C GLU A 316 -10.06 18.12 2.33
N ASN A 317 -9.36 17.85 1.26
CA ASN A 317 -9.85 17.05 0.14
C ASN A 317 -8.81 16.04 -0.37
N THR A 318 -8.04 15.41 0.54
CA THR A 318 -6.95 14.49 0.18
C THR A 318 -6.99 13.18 1.00
N ILE A 319 -6.72 12.06 0.36
CA ILE A 319 -6.73 10.67 0.87
C ILE A 319 -5.29 10.13 0.88
N ILE A 320 -4.83 9.47 1.97
CA ILE A 320 -3.44 9.01 2.14
C ILE A 320 -3.35 7.59 2.71
N VAL A 321 -2.43 6.72 2.22
CA VAL A 321 -2.32 5.28 2.57
C VAL A 321 -0.89 4.70 2.45
N SER A 322 -0.60 3.48 3.02
CA SER A 322 0.74 2.85 3.17
C SER A 322 0.86 1.34 2.83
N ASP A 323 2.10 0.78 2.71
CA ASP A 323 2.50 -0.50 2.05
C ASP A 323 2.94 -1.66 3.00
N HIS A 324 3.47 -2.80 2.48
CA HIS A 324 3.74 -4.09 3.15
C HIS A 324 4.84 -4.07 4.23
N GLY A 325 4.82 -5.09 5.15
CA GLY A 325 5.60 -5.14 6.38
C GLY A 325 7.00 -5.78 6.35
N GLU A 326 7.66 -5.78 7.52
CA GLU A 326 9.02 -6.27 7.79
C GLU A 326 9.04 -7.11 9.08
N THR A 327 9.69 -8.27 9.09
CA THR A 327 9.81 -9.12 10.28
C THR A 327 10.75 -8.54 11.36
N MET A 328 11.80 -7.87 10.99
CA MET A 328 12.81 -7.23 11.86
C MET A 328 13.12 -8.03 13.14
N CYS A 329 13.92 -9.07 12.99
CA CYS A 329 14.29 -10.01 14.07
C CYS A 329 13.13 -10.74 14.76
N SER A 330 11.89 -10.64 14.27
CA SER A 330 10.77 -11.45 14.75
C SER A 330 10.83 -12.86 14.16
N GLN A 331 10.24 -13.85 14.86
CA GLN A 331 10.06 -15.24 14.40
C GLN A 331 11.38 -16.01 14.20
N HIS A 332 12.51 -15.57 14.74
CA HIS A 332 13.83 -16.18 14.54
C HIS A 332 14.14 -16.46 13.06
N THR A 333 13.63 -15.62 12.14
CA THR A 333 13.84 -15.76 10.70
C THR A 333 14.73 -14.68 10.14
N ASP A 334 15.60 -15.06 9.20
CA ASP A 334 16.37 -14.11 8.39
C ASP A 334 15.56 -13.55 7.20
N ASP A 335 14.40 -14.18 6.88
CA ASP A 335 13.50 -13.69 5.85
C ASP A 335 12.80 -12.42 6.32
N PRO A 336 13.06 -11.25 5.71
CA PRO A 336 12.45 -9.99 6.16
C PRO A 336 10.96 -9.91 5.83
N LYS A 337 10.49 -10.66 4.85
CA LYS A 337 9.13 -10.62 4.28
C LYS A 337 8.79 -11.93 3.57
N ASN A 338 7.71 -11.97 2.77
CA ASN A 338 7.25 -13.15 2.01
C ASN A 338 6.85 -14.34 2.89
N SER A 339 6.29 -14.04 4.05
CA SER A 339 5.87 -15.02 5.06
C SER A 339 4.43 -14.76 5.52
N PRO A 340 3.74 -15.76 6.11
CA PRO A 340 2.38 -15.59 6.62
C PRO A 340 2.32 -14.90 7.98
N PHE A 341 3.45 -14.52 8.55
CA PHE A 341 3.50 -13.86 9.85
C PHE A 341 2.86 -12.48 9.82
N SER A 342 2.26 -12.10 10.93
CA SER A 342 1.58 -10.81 11.06
C SER A 342 2.48 -9.62 10.76
N GLU A 343 3.77 -9.67 11.08
CA GLU A 343 4.74 -8.62 10.78
C GLU A 343 4.98 -8.44 9.28
N SER A 344 4.79 -9.50 8.49
CA SER A 344 4.95 -9.49 7.03
C SER A 344 3.65 -9.14 6.32
N MET A 345 2.51 -9.71 6.76
CA MET A 345 1.22 -9.54 6.10
C MET A 345 0.49 -8.26 6.48
N ASN A 346 0.52 -7.87 7.78
CA ASN A 346 -0.20 -6.68 8.22
C ASN A 346 0.54 -5.42 7.74
N VAL A 347 -0.21 -4.58 7.04
CA VAL A 347 0.31 -3.31 6.50
C VAL A 347 -0.36 -2.12 7.18
N PRO A 348 0.35 -1.00 7.32
CA PRO A 348 -0.30 0.25 7.71
C PRO A 348 -1.34 0.65 6.67
N PHE A 349 -2.53 1.04 7.11
CA PHE A 349 -3.54 1.63 6.23
C PHE A 349 -4.30 2.72 7.00
N ILE A 350 -3.98 3.97 6.70
CA ILE A 350 -4.51 5.15 7.36
C ILE A 350 -5.12 6.06 6.31
N VAL A 351 -6.39 6.42 6.47
CA VAL A 351 -7.10 7.26 5.51
C VAL A 351 -7.70 8.48 6.19
N ARG A 352 -7.33 9.65 5.71
CA ARG A 352 -7.92 10.92 6.08
C ARG A 352 -8.69 11.50 4.90
N PHE A 353 -9.95 11.82 5.11
CA PHE A 353 -10.80 12.54 4.16
C PHE A 353 -11.76 13.44 4.95
N PRO A 354 -11.36 14.68 5.29
CA PRO A 354 -12.11 15.56 6.17
C PRO A 354 -13.54 15.78 5.69
N GLY A 355 -14.48 15.78 6.64
CA GLY A 355 -15.90 15.96 6.34
C GLY A 355 -16.60 14.80 5.62
N LYS A 356 -15.85 13.74 5.23
CA LYS A 356 -16.37 12.54 4.57
C LYS A 356 -16.13 11.27 5.37
N ILE A 357 -14.90 11.06 5.84
CA ILE A 357 -14.54 9.92 6.68
C ILE A 357 -14.35 10.40 8.11
N LYS A 358 -15.07 9.79 9.06
CA LYS A 358 -14.92 10.08 10.49
C LYS A 358 -13.67 9.36 11.02
N PRO A 359 -12.83 10.06 11.82
CA PRO A 359 -11.73 9.43 12.52
C PRO A 359 -12.20 8.25 13.37
N ARG A 360 -11.60 7.08 13.19
CA ARG A 360 -11.89 5.87 13.96
C ARG A 360 -10.88 4.77 13.71
N LEU A 361 -10.87 3.78 14.59
CA LEU A 361 -10.24 2.49 14.33
C LEU A 361 -11.26 1.53 13.73
N ASP A 362 -10.85 0.74 12.74
CA ASP A 362 -11.70 -0.24 12.07
C ASP A 362 -10.90 -1.53 11.80
N ASP A 363 -11.53 -2.68 11.96
CA ASP A 363 -10.92 -4.00 11.83
C ASP A 363 -11.11 -4.63 10.44
N LEU A 364 -11.50 -3.84 9.45
CA LEU A 364 -11.64 -4.32 8.07
C LEU A 364 -10.33 -4.94 7.58
N MET A 365 -10.39 -6.19 7.16
CA MET A 365 -9.26 -6.91 6.56
C MET A 365 -9.12 -6.54 5.07
N LEU A 366 -8.82 -5.27 4.81
CA LEU A 366 -8.62 -4.76 3.46
C LEU A 366 -7.40 -5.45 2.84
N SER A 367 -7.60 -6.13 1.72
CA SER A 367 -6.54 -6.81 0.97
C SER A 367 -5.93 -5.91 -0.11
N SER A 368 -4.69 -6.19 -0.55
CA SER A 368 -4.01 -5.38 -1.58
C SER A 368 -4.86 -5.14 -2.84
N PRO A 369 -5.58 -6.14 -3.40
CA PRO A 369 -6.44 -5.91 -4.57
C PRO A 369 -7.64 -5.00 -4.30
N ASP A 370 -8.08 -4.86 -3.04
CA ASP A 370 -9.24 -4.03 -2.68
C ASP A 370 -8.92 -2.53 -2.70
N ILE A 371 -7.62 -2.18 -2.68
CA ILE A 371 -7.18 -0.79 -2.54
C ILE A 371 -7.61 0.04 -3.75
N MET A 372 -7.31 -0.42 -4.97
CA MET A 372 -7.69 0.30 -6.19
C MET A 372 -9.20 0.60 -6.27
N PRO A 373 -10.11 -0.40 -6.19
CA PRO A 373 -11.54 -0.13 -6.29
C PRO A 373 -12.07 0.71 -5.13
N THR A 374 -11.48 0.60 -3.93
CA THR A 374 -11.85 1.42 -2.77
C THR A 374 -11.44 2.89 -2.97
N LEU A 375 -10.23 3.17 -3.46
CA LEU A 375 -9.79 4.53 -3.79
C LEU A 375 -10.67 5.17 -4.86
N LEU A 376 -10.98 4.43 -5.92
CA LEU A 376 -11.90 4.89 -6.97
C LEU A 376 -13.30 5.17 -6.41
N GLY A 377 -13.79 4.31 -5.50
CA GLY A 377 -15.06 4.51 -4.81
C GLY A 377 -15.07 5.78 -3.95
N LEU A 378 -14.01 6.03 -3.17
CA LEU A 378 -13.85 7.24 -2.35
C LEU A 378 -13.79 8.52 -3.21
N ALA A 379 -13.20 8.42 -4.41
CA ALA A 379 -13.17 9.52 -5.37
C ALA A 379 -14.48 9.72 -6.16
N GLY A 380 -15.51 8.89 -5.90
CA GLY A 380 -16.79 8.95 -6.62
C GLY A 380 -16.76 8.29 -8.00
N LEU A 381 -15.76 7.44 -8.27
CA LEU A 381 -15.53 6.78 -9.55
C LEU A 381 -15.91 5.29 -9.53
N SER A 382 -16.80 4.85 -8.63
CA SER A 382 -17.22 3.43 -8.52
C SER A 382 -17.73 2.85 -9.85
N GLY A 383 -18.39 3.68 -10.67
CA GLY A 383 -18.90 3.25 -12.00
C GLY A 383 -17.80 3.06 -13.05
N SER A 384 -16.56 3.47 -12.76
CA SER A 384 -15.40 3.36 -13.66
C SER A 384 -14.43 2.25 -13.25
N ILE A 385 -14.76 1.47 -12.22
CA ILE A 385 -13.93 0.33 -11.80
C ILE A 385 -13.91 -0.71 -12.93
N PRO A 386 -12.72 -1.08 -13.46
CA PRO A 386 -12.63 -2.05 -14.55
C PRO A 386 -13.17 -3.43 -14.15
N ALA A 387 -13.83 -4.11 -15.09
CA ALA A 387 -14.36 -5.46 -14.87
C ALA A 387 -13.27 -6.53 -14.61
N THR A 388 -12.02 -6.21 -14.90
CA THR A 388 -10.86 -7.08 -14.65
C THR A 388 -10.39 -7.06 -13.20
N VAL A 389 -10.83 -6.08 -12.40
CA VAL A 389 -10.52 -5.95 -10.97
C VAL A 389 -11.09 -7.17 -10.22
N GLN A 390 -10.26 -7.76 -9.36
CA GLN A 390 -10.64 -8.90 -8.52
C GLN A 390 -10.92 -8.48 -7.07
N GLY A 391 -10.45 -7.30 -6.67
CA GLY A 391 -10.69 -6.72 -5.35
C GLY A 391 -12.09 -6.12 -5.22
N HIS A 392 -12.50 -5.86 -3.99
CA HIS A 392 -13.80 -5.31 -3.62
C HIS A 392 -13.71 -3.82 -3.27
N ASN A 393 -14.76 -3.08 -3.59
CA ASN A 393 -14.89 -1.67 -3.24
C ASN A 393 -15.51 -1.50 -1.86
N TYR A 394 -14.69 -1.17 -0.87
CA TYR A 394 -15.10 -0.89 0.51
C TYR A 394 -15.34 0.60 0.81
N ALA A 395 -15.28 1.49 -0.18
CA ALA A 395 -15.53 2.92 0.03
C ALA A 395 -16.83 3.23 0.79
N PRO A 396 -17.96 2.51 0.57
CA PRO A 396 -19.15 2.75 1.38
C PRO A 396 -18.93 2.58 2.88
N LEU A 397 -18.13 1.59 3.34
CA LEU A 397 -17.80 1.40 4.76
C LEU A 397 -16.91 2.52 5.30
N PHE A 398 -16.04 3.10 4.47
CA PHE A 398 -15.21 4.23 4.87
C PHE A 398 -16.05 5.49 5.09
N LEU A 399 -17.04 5.71 4.22
CA LEU A 399 -17.91 6.90 4.25
C LEU A 399 -19.02 6.79 5.31
N ASP A 400 -19.54 5.58 5.55
CA ASP A 400 -20.54 5.27 6.56
C ASP A 400 -20.25 3.92 7.23
N GLU A 401 -19.91 3.94 8.51
CA GLU A 401 -19.63 2.72 9.30
C GLU A 401 -20.79 1.72 9.36
N LYS A 402 -22.02 2.19 9.04
CA LYS A 402 -23.26 1.41 9.03
C LYS A 402 -23.65 0.94 7.62
N ALA A 403 -22.82 1.22 6.60
CA ALA A 403 -23.11 0.78 5.26
C ALA A 403 -23.30 -0.75 5.19
N ASP A 404 -24.31 -1.18 4.46
CA ASP A 404 -24.61 -2.61 4.25
C ASP A 404 -23.63 -3.18 3.20
N VAL A 405 -22.42 -3.47 3.64
CA VAL A 405 -21.36 -4.08 2.83
C VAL A 405 -20.83 -5.29 3.56
N VAL A 406 -20.76 -6.41 2.86
CA VAL A 406 -20.22 -7.66 3.41
C VAL A 406 -18.73 -7.50 3.66
N ARG A 407 -18.33 -7.66 4.92
CA ARG A 407 -16.91 -7.67 5.30
C ARG A 407 -16.27 -9.01 4.95
N PRO A 408 -14.98 -9.02 4.54
CA PRO A 408 -14.27 -10.27 4.30
C PRO A 408 -14.12 -11.06 5.60
N THR A 409 -14.20 -12.39 5.50
CA THR A 409 -13.95 -13.30 6.64
C THR A 409 -12.47 -13.44 6.96
N GLY A 410 -11.61 -13.02 6.05
CA GLY A 410 -10.17 -13.06 6.16
C GLY A 410 -9.47 -12.63 4.87
N ALA A 411 -8.16 -12.78 4.85
CA ALA A 411 -7.30 -12.45 3.73
C ALA A 411 -6.48 -13.66 3.26
N LEU A 412 -6.35 -13.83 1.96
CA LEU A 412 -5.52 -14.87 1.36
C LEU A 412 -4.03 -14.54 1.54
N TYR A 413 -3.21 -15.53 1.89
CA TYR A 413 -1.76 -15.49 1.79
C TYR A 413 -1.29 -16.25 0.56
N ILE A 414 -0.39 -15.65 -0.21
CA ILE A 414 0.19 -16.19 -1.43
C ILE A 414 1.71 -16.15 -1.34
N GLN A 415 2.36 -17.30 -1.53
CA GLN A 415 3.79 -17.36 -1.79
C GLN A 415 4.04 -18.09 -3.10
N ASN A 416 4.69 -17.40 -4.02
CA ASN A 416 5.22 -17.98 -5.25
C ASN A 416 6.75 -17.96 -5.18
N LEU A 417 7.39 -18.97 -5.76
CA LEU A 417 8.83 -19.08 -5.91
C LEU A 417 9.18 -19.23 -7.38
N ASP A 418 10.46 -19.09 -7.72
CA ASP A 418 10.96 -19.36 -9.08
C ASP A 418 10.58 -20.79 -9.51
N GLY A 419 9.99 -20.92 -10.68
CA GLY A 419 9.64 -22.20 -11.29
C GLY A 419 10.69 -22.72 -12.24
N GLU A 420 10.27 -23.16 -13.43
CA GLU A 420 11.14 -23.70 -14.46
C GLU A 420 12.05 -22.62 -15.06
N LYS A 421 13.26 -23.02 -15.43
CA LYS A 421 14.25 -22.19 -16.13
C LYS A 421 14.47 -22.72 -17.54
N ASP A 422 14.69 -21.82 -18.49
CA ASP A 422 15.20 -22.19 -19.81
C ASP A 422 16.73 -22.41 -19.80
N ALA A 423 17.27 -22.74 -20.99
CA ALA A 423 18.70 -22.97 -21.18
C ALA A 423 19.57 -21.74 -20.84
N ASP A 424 19.02 -20.54 -20.93
CA ASP A 424 19.69 -19.28 -20.63
C ASP A 424 19.51 -18.85 -19.15
N GLY A 425 18.90 -19.70 -18.33
CA GLY A 425 18.66 -19.46 -16.91
C GLY A 425 17.51 -18.48 -16.62
N LYS A 426 16.70 -18.13 -17.61
CA LYS A 426 15.51 -17.29 -17.44
C LYS A 426 14.36 -18.09 -16.84
N ILE A 427 13.67 -17.53 -15.86
CA ILE A 427 12.52 -18.14 -15.20
C ILE A 427 11.31 -18.05 -16.14
N ARG A 428 10.78 -19.19 -16.56
CA ARG A 428 9.66 -19.30 -17.50
C ARG A 428 8.31 -19.57 -16.84
N SER A 429 8.34 -20.05 -15.61
CA SER A 429 7.15 -20.25 -14.79
C SER A 429 7.43 -19.86 -13.35
N TYR A 430 6.38 -19.80 -12.53
CA TYR A 430 6.54 -19.72 -11.08
C TYR A 430 5.97 -20.98 -10.44
N PHE A 431 6.48 -21.32 -9.27
CA PHE A 431 5.98 -22.40 -8.44
C PHE A 431 5.06 -21.81 -7.35
N PRO A 432 3.76 -22.19 -7.29
CA PRO A 432 2.83 -21.72 -6.27
C PRO A 432 3.06 -22.46 -4.94
N ALA A 433 4.14 -22.12 -4.23
CA ALA A 433 4.72 -22.88 -3.14
C ALA A 433 3.83 -22.96 -1.89
N SER A 434 3.08 -21.88 -1.59
CA SER A 434 2.22 -21.85 -0.41
C SER A 434 0.97 -21.03 -0.67
N ARG A 435 -0.12 -21.47 -0.04
CA ARG A 435 -1.36 -20.71 0.14
C ARG A 435 -1.76 -20.79 1.59
N GLY A 436 -2.35 -19.72 2.07
CA GLY A 436 -2.83 -19.59 3.43
C GLY A 436 -4.04 -18.70 3.53
N PHE A 437 -4.65 -18.70 4.70
CA PHE A 437 -5.78 -17.84 5.00
C PHE A 437 -5.64 -17.27 6.42
N LYS A 438 -5.70 -15.95 6.52
CA LYS A 438 -5.66 -15.23 7.78
C LYS A 438 -7.05 -14.68 8.08
N SER A 439 -7.67 -15.20 9.14
CA SER A 439 -8.92 -14.67 9.69
C SER A 439 -8.64 -13.69 10.83
N ALA A 440 -9.69 -13.19 11.47
CA ALA A 440 -9.56 -12.36 12.67
C ALA A 440 -8.89 -13.08 13.87
N HIS A 441 -8.92 -14.42 13.88
CA HIS A 441 -8.48 -15.21 15.03
C HIS A 441 -7.37 -16.21 14.72
N TYR A 442 -7.22 -16.62 13.46
CA TYR A 442 -6.27 -17.67 13.08
C TYR A 442 -5.52 -17.32 11.80
N THR A 443 -4.27 -17.74 11.74
CA THR A 443 -3.46 -17.73 10.52
C THR A 443 -3.12 -19.19 10.17
N LEU A 444 -3.54 -19.62 8.96
CA LEU A 444 -3.16 -20.91 8.37
C LEU A 444 -2.27 -20.68 7.16
N ALA A 445 -1.18 -21.44 7.02
CA ALA A 445 -0.40 -21.50 5.79
C ALA A 445 0.01 -22.94 5.49
N LEU A 446 -0.24 -23.40 4.28
CA LEU A 446 0.07 -24.73 3.77
C LEU A 446 1.16 -24.63 2.71
N TYR A 447 2.20 -25.44 2.80
CA TYR A 447 3.33 -25.47 1.89
C TYR A 447 3.41 -26.84 1.20
N ILE A 448 3.62 -26.82 -0.11
CA ILE A 448 3.68 -28.05 -0.90
C ILE A 448 5.08 -28.31 -1.45
N ASP A 449 5.39 -29.57 -1.60
CA ASP A 449 6.56 -30.02 -2.35
C ASP A 449 6.39 -29.73 -3.84
N ARG A 450 7.48 -29.33 -4.49
CA ARG A 450 7.47 -28.89 -5.89
C ARG A 450 7.01 -29.99 -6.85
N ASP A 451 7.51 -31.21 -6.66
CA ASP A 451 7.32 -32.30 -7.62
C ASP A 451 6.05 -33.10 -7.32
N SER A 452 5.87 -33.47 -6.05
CA SER A 452 4.74 -34.30 -5.63
C SER A 452 3.44 -33.54 -5.39
N ARG A 453 3.50 -32.20 -5.26
CA ARG A 453 2.36 -31.32 -4.89
C ARG A 453 1.70 -31.68 -3.56
N LYS A 454 2.38 -32.49 -2.72
CA LYS A 454 1.89 -32.89 -1.39
C LYS A 454 2.28 -31.88 -0.34
N LEU A 455 1.51 -31.83 0.73
CA LEU A 455 1.79 -31.03 1.91
C LEU A 455 3.11 -31.45 2.54
N VAL A 456 4.03 -30.50 2.78
CA VAL A 456 5.33 -30.75 3.42
C VAL A 456 5.55 -29.90 4.69
N LYS A 457 4.79 -28.82 4.84
CA LYS A 457 4.85 -27.95 6.01
C LYS A 457 3.53 -27.25 6.18
N SER A 458 3.12 -27.09 7.43
CA SER A 458 1.96 -26.26 7.79
C SER A 458 2.31 -25.34 8.95
N LEU A 459 1.68 -24.17 8.95
CA LEU A 459 1.69 -23.24 10.06
C LEU A 459 0.24 -22.93 10.41
N LEU A 460 -0.09 -23.05 11.68
CA LEU A 460 -1.39 -22.67 12.23
C LEU A 460 -1.17 -21.92 13.54
N PHE A 461 -1.64 -20.69 13.61
CA PHE A 461 -1.53 -19.84 14.80
C PHE A 461 -2.90 -19.38 15.26
N ASP A 462 -3.11 -19.35 16.58
CA ASP A 462 -4.24 -18.68 17.21
C ASP A 462 -3.84 -17.23 17.51
N ASP A 463 -4.07 -16.33 16.56
CA ASP A 463 -3.66 -14.92 16.63
C ASP A 463 -4.34 -14.16 17.80
N ARG A 464 -5.42 -14.70 18.35
CA ARG A 464 -6.10 -14.11 19.49
C ARG A 464 -5.39 -14.38 20.81
N ASN A 465 -4.96 -15.65 21.03
CA ASN A 465 -4.29 -16.08 22.24
C ASN A 465 -2.77 -16.05 22.13
N ASP A 466 -2.24 -16.08 20.90
CA ASP A 466 -0.82 -15.98 20.57
C ASP A 466 -0.59 -14.93 19.47
N PRO A 467 -0.78 -13.63 19.76
CA PRO A 467 -0.68 -12.55 18.77
C PRO A 467 0.74 -12.38 18.20
N TYR A 468 1.72 -13.04 18.76
CA TYR A 468 3.11 -13.05 18.31
C TYR A 468 3.48 -14.32 17.52
N GLN A 469 2.51 -15.23 17.30
CA GLN A 469 2.67 -16.43 16.49
C GLN A 469 3.89 -17.28 16.86
N MET A 470 4.07 -17.50 18.17
CA MET A 470 5.19 -18.26 18.75
C MET A 470 4.91 -19.75 18.82
N ASN A 471 3.64 -20.17 18.81
CA ASN A 471 3.21 -21.54 19.00
C ASN A 471 2.48 -22.06 17.75
N ASN A 472 3.19 -22.84 16.93
CA ASN A 472 2.57 -23.53 15.80
C ASN A 472 1.70 -24.68 16.28
N LEU A 473 0.40 -24.64 16.01
CA LEU A 473 -0.59 -25.62 16.45
C LEU A 473 -0.63 -26.83 15.50
N PRO A 474 -0.74 -28.08 16.03
CA PRO A 474 -0.94 -29.28 15.21
C PRO A 474 -2.28 -29.23 14.47
N LEU A 475 -2.28 -29.53 13.17
CA LEU A 475 -3.51 -29.50 12.35
C LEU A 475 -4.53 -30.54 12.83
N GLU A 476 -4.07 -31.75 13.19
CA GLU A 476 -4.92 -32.88 13.61
C GLU A 476 -5.72 -32.58 14.88
N GLU A 477 -5.14 -31.79 15.80
CA GLU A 477 -5.76 -31.40 17.06
C GLU A 477 -6.73 -30.22 16.91
N ASN A 478 -6.67 -29.51 15.75
CA ASN A 478 -7.43 -28.30 15.45
C ASN A 478 -8.28 -28.45 14.20
N LYS A 479 -8.75 -29.65 13.92
CA LYS A 479 -9.38 -30.01 12.65
C LYS A 479 -10.54 -29.08 12.27
N ASP A 480 -11.44 -28.76 13.18
CA ASP A 480 -12.59 -27.88 12.88
C ASP A 480 -12.15 -26.48 12.45
N VAL A 481 -11.10 -25.93 13.05
CA VAL A 481 -10.49 -24.63 12.68
C VAL A 481 -9.88 -24.73 11.29
N VAL A 482 -9.10 -25.79 11.04
CA VAL A 482 -8.44 -26.02 9.74
C VAL A 482 -9.47 -26.18 8.64
N ASP A 483 -10.51 -27.00 8.84
CA ASP A 483 -11.57 -27.23 7.87
C ASP A 483 -12.30 -25.91 7.54
N GLY A 484 -12.58 -25.09 8.54
CA GLY A 484 -13.18 -23.76 8.36
C GLY A 484 -12.30 -22.80 7.55
N LEU A 485 -11.02 -22.70 7.88
CA LEU A 485 -10.07 -21.84 7.18
C LEU A 485 -9.82 -22.33 5.74
N CYS A 486 -9.70 -23.64 5.53
CA CYS A 486 -9.57 -24.25 4.21
C CYS A 486 -10.82 -24.01 3.34
N ALA A 487 -12.02 -24.04 3.92
CA ALA A 487 -13.26 -23.75 3.20
C ALA A 487 -13.31 -22.30 2.72
N GLU A 488 -12.95 -21.33 3.57
CA GLU A 488 -12.88 -19.92 3.17
C GLU A 488 -11.77 -19.69 2.14
N MET A 489 -10.59 -20.24 2.36
CA MET A 489 -9.49 -20.18 1.40
C MET A 489 -9.88 -20.75 0.04
N GLY A 490 -10.54 -21.92 0.00
CA GLY A 490 -10.97 -22.59 -1.23
C GLY A 490 -11.94 -21.73 -2.06
N LYS A 491 -12.86 -21.01 -1.40
CA LYS A 491 -13.77 -20.05 -2.07
C LYS A 491 -13.00 -18.95 -2.79
N VAL A 492 -12.04 -18.31 -2.08
CA VAL A 492 -11.25 -17.22 -2.65
C VAL A 492 -10.35 -17.74 -3.78
N LEU A 493 -9.68 -18.90 -3.60
CA LEU A 493 -8.83 -19.49 -4.64
C LEU A 493 -9.61 -19.81 -5.92
N LYS A 494 -10.87 -20.27 -5.77
CA LYS A 494 -11.78 -20.52 -6.91
C LYS A 494 -12.17 -19.20 -7.59
N GLU A 495 -12.57 -18.20 -6.81
CA GLU A 495 -13.01 -16.89 -7.32
C GLU A 495 -11.91 -16.20 -8.15
N ILE A 496 -10.68 -16.23 -7.67
CA ILE A 496 -9.54 -15.59 -8.35
C ILE A 496 -8.89 -16.47 -9.42
N ASP A 497 -9.40 -17.69 -9.66
CA ASP A 497 -8.86 -18.66 -10.59
C ASP A 497 -7.37 -18.95 -10.31
N ASP A 498 -7.04 -19.24 -9.04
CA ASP A 498 -5.67 -19.51 -8.59
C ASP A 498 -5.14 -20.86 -9.12
N PRO A 499 -3.82 -21.01 -9.35
CA PRO A 499 -3.23 -22.31 -9.73
C PRO A 499 -3.57 -23.47 -8.80
N TRP A 500 -3.68 -23.25 -7.48
CA TRP A 500 -4.07 -24.31 -6.55
C TRP A 500 -5.50 -24.81 -6.83
N TYR A 501 -6.42 -23.91 -7.16
CA TYR A 501 -7.77 -24.29 -7.57
C TYR A 501 -7.75 -25.05 -8.90
N ARG A 502 -7.04 -24.55 -9.92
CA ARG A 502 -6.99 -25.17 -11.25
C ARG A 502 -6.36 -26.57 -11.24
N GLU A 503 -5.30 -26.75 -10.45
CA GLU A 503 -4.58 -28.01 -10.31
C GLU A 503 -5.15 -28.90 -9.20
N ARG A 504 -6.23 -28.49 -8.51
CA ARG A 504 -6.85 -29.21 -7.39
C ARG A 504 -5.86 -29.61 -6.28
N ILE A 505 -4.92 -28.71 -5.97
CA ILE A 505 -3.90 -28.92 -4.96
C ILE A 505 -4.56 -29.12 -3.58
N LEU A 506 -4.14 -30.17 -2.85
CA LEU A 506 -4.66 -30.52 -1.52
C LEU A 506 -6.21 -30.57 -1.46
N SER A 507 -6.87 -31.12 -2.50
CA SER A 507 -8.34 -31.17 -2.59
C SER A 507 -9.00 -32.04 -1.54
N ASP A 508 -8.25 -32.86 -0.83
CA ASP A 508 -8.66 -33.60 0.37
C ASP A 508 -8.76 -32.71 1.62
N MET A 509 -8.09 -31.56 1.63
CA MET A 509 -8.13 -30.56 2.71
C MET A 509 -8.91 -29.30 2.32
N ILE A 510 -8.79 -28.86 1.07
CA ILE A 510 -9.35 -27.58 0.58
C ILE A 510 -10.57 -27.89 -0.30
N PRO A 511 -11.79 -27.62 0.18
CA PRO A 511 -13.01 -27.84 -0.60
C PRO A 511 -13.19 -26.71 -1.62
N TYR A 512 -12.82 -26.96 -2.87
CA TYR A 512 -13.00 -25.97 -3.96
C TYR A 512 -14.44 -25.90 -4.51
N GLY A 513 -15.32 -26.78 -4.03
CA GLY A 513 -16.65 -26.94 -4.60
C GLY A 513 -16.64 -27.57 -6.01
N GLU A 514 -17.83 -27.84 -6.53
CA GLU A 514 -18.00 -28.34 -7.91
C GLU A 514 -17.82 -27.23 -8.95
#